data_fe4e27fee1e1a4c7f5d6daf94b4cdc19
#
_entry.id   fe4e27fee1e1a4c7f5d6daf94b4cdc19
#
_cell.length_a   1.000
_cell.length_b   1.000
_cell.length_c   1.000
_cell.angle_alpha   90.00
_cell.angle_beta   90.00
_cell.angle_gamma   90.00
#
_symmetry.space_group_name_H-M   'P 1'
#
loop_
_entity.id
_entity.type
_entity.pdbx_description
1 polymer ?
#
loop_
_entity_poly.entity_id
_entity_poly.type
_entity_poly.pdbx_seq_one_letter_code
_entity_poly.pdbx_strand_id
1 'polypeptide(L)'
;LLHEKTTPLELVVLMEADMLDDTGAMGIVLDSWITSKEENPSFNEVCRHFEKYTYRHMKQMDFVTAPGKRFWHEKRTLVYEFLRQYRRDLGLMD
;
A
#
# COMPACT_ATOMS: atom_id res chain seq x y z
N LEU A 1 14.05 -5.78 -12.93
CA LEU A 1 13.95 -4.96 -14.13
C LEU A 1 13.88 -3.47 -13.82
N LEU A 2 13.06 -3.09 -12.84
CA LEU A 2 12.85 -1.68 -12.51
C LEU A 2 14.14 -0.96 -12.13
N HIS A 3 15.03 -1.65 -11.44
CA HIS A 3 16.25 -1.05 -10.90
C HIS A 3 17.49 -1.34 -11.71
N GLU A 4 17.33 -1.93 -12.87
CA GLU A 4 18.46 -2.20 -13.74
C GLU A 4 18.96 -0.90 -14.35
N LYS A 5 20.30 -0.77 -14.45
CA LYS A 5 20.92 0.46 -14.97
C LYS A 5 20.56 0.74 -16.42
N THR A 6 20.23 -0.31 -17.18
CA THR A 6 19.89 -0.19 -18.58
C THR A 6 18.43 0.15 -18.84
N THR A 7 17.58 0.19 -17.77
CA THR A 7 16.18 0.50 -17.94
C THR A 7 16.00 1.98 -18.31
N PRO A 8 15.33 2.28 -19.44
CA PRO A 8 15.10 3.67 -19.83
C PRO A 8 14.33 4.43 -18.76
N LEU A 9 14.66 5.70 -18.59
CA LEU A 9 14.03 6.54 -17.57
C LEU A 9 12.52 6.62 -17.75
N GLU A 10 12.05 6.75 -18.99
CA GLU A 10 10.61 6.82 -19.26
C GLU A 10 9.89 5.57 -18.77
N LEU A 11 10.51 4.40 -18.96
CA LEU A 11 9.93 3.14 -18.49
C LEU A 11 9.93 3.08 -16.96
N VAL A 12 11.01 3.53 -16.32
CA VAL A 12 11.08 3.59 -14.86
C VAL A 12 9.95 4.47 -14.29
N VAL A 13 9.77 5.66 -14.86
CA VAL A 13 8.71 6.58 -14.42
C VAL A 13 7.34 5.95 -14.57
N LEU A 14 7.09 5.30 -15.72
CA LEU A 14 5.81 4.64 -15.96
C LEU A 14 5.55 3.51 -14.99
N MET A 15 6.55 2.69 -14.72
CA MET A 15 6.43 1.57 -13.79
C MET A 15 6.20 2.06 -12.36
N GLU A 16 6.88 3.13 -11.96
CA GLU A 16 6.69 3.70 -10.63
C GLU A 16 5.31 4.32 -10.48
N ALA A 17 4.80 4.99 -11.51
CA ALA A 17 3.44 5.52 -11.51
C ALA A 17 2.43 4.38 -11.35
N ASP A 18 2.63 3.28 -12.05
CA ASP A 18 1.76 2.11 -11.95
C ASP A 18 1.79 1.52 -10.54
N MET A 19 2.98 1.42 -9.94
CA MET A 19 3.13 0.92 -8.58
C MET A 19 2.43 1.80 -7.54
N LEU A 20 2.36 3.11 -7.78
CA LEU A 20 1.74 4.06 -6.86
C LEU A 20 0.22 4.12 -7.02
N ASP A 21 -0.32 3.65 -8.14
CA ASP A 21 -1.71 3.88 -8.51
C ASP A 21 -2.71 3.36 -7.47
N ASP A 22 -2.54 2.13 -7.00
CA ASP A 22 -3.45 1.49 -6.06
C ASP A 22 -2.90 1.44 -4.63
N THR A 23 -2.08 2.42 -4.25
CA THR A 23 -1.51 2.48 -2.92
C THR A 23 -2.03 3.69 -2.15
N GLY A 24 -1.69 3.77 -0.86
CA GLY A 24 -2.13 4.88 -0.03
C GLY A 24 -3.62 4.85 0.23
N ALA A 25 -4.25 6.02 0.17
CA ALA A 25 -5.68 6.15 0.45
C ALA A 25 -6.54 5.31 -0.50
N MET A 26 -6.22 5.33 -1.79
CA MET A 26 -6.95 4.52 -2.77
C MET A 26 -6.80 3.04 -2.48
N GLY A 27 -5.62 2.60 -2.09
CA GLY A 27 -5.38 1.21 -1.71
C GLY A 27 -6.23 0.78 -0.53
N ILE A 28 -6.37 1.65 0.46
CA ILE A 28 -7.22 1.38 1.62
C ILE A 28 -8.66 1.16 1.20
N VAL A 29 -9.19 2.06 0.37
CA VAL A 29 -10.57 1.97 -0.10
C VAL A 29 -10.78 0.71 -0.94
N LEU A 30 -9.85 0.44 -1.86
CA LEU A 30 -9.94 -0.72 -2.73
C LEU A 30 -9.92 -2.02 -1.92
N ASP A 31 -9.02 -2.15 -0.97
CA ASP A 31 -8.93 -3.34 -0.13
C ASP A 31 -10.19 -3.53 0.71
N SER A 32 -10.73 -2.45 1.24
CA SER A 32 -11.96 -2.51 2.03
C SER A 32 -13.12 -3.00 1.17
N TRP A 33 -13.21 -2.49 -0.05
CA TRP A 33 -14.24 -2.89 -0.99
C TRP A 33 -14.13 -4.37 -1.34
N ILE A 34 -12.93 -4.82 -1.70
CA ILE A 34 -12.69 -6.21 -2.07
C ILE A 34 -13.02 -7.14 -0.89
N THR A 35 -12.54 -6.80 0.29
CA THR A 35 -12.73 -7.63 1.48
C THR A 35 -14.20 -7.71 1.88
N SER A 36 -14.97 -6.65 1.65
CA SER A 36 -16.40 -6.63 2.00
C SER A 36 -17.22 -7.63 1.21
N LYS A 37 -16.69 -8.11 0.09
CA LYS A 37 -17.40 -9.07 -0.77
C LYS A 37 -17.13 -10.51 -0.40
N GLU A 38 -16.28 -10.75 0.60
CA GLU A 38 -16.03 -12.10 1.07
C GLU A 38 -17.22 -12.65 1.83
N GLU A 39 -17.25 -13.98 2.01
CA GLU A 39 -18.40 -14.67 2.58
C GLU A 39 -18.75 -14.16 3.98
N ASN A 40 -17.75 -13.93 4.82
CA ASN A 40 -17.97 -13.50 6.20
C ASN A 40 -17.12 -12.26 6.49
N PRO A 41 -17.47 -11.10 5.90
CA PRO A 41 -16.68 -9.90 6.11
C PRO A 41 -16.77 -9.43 7.56
N SER A 42 -15.65 -8.95 8.09
CA SER A 42 -15.60 -8.38 9.43
C SER A 42 -14.49 -7.34 9.47
N PHE A 43 -14.56 -6.45 10.44
CA PHE A 43 -13.52 -5.45 10.61
C PHE A 43 -12.17 -6.10 10.91
N ASN A 44 -12.17 -7.22 11.64
CA ASN A 44 -10.93 -7.95 11.92
C ASN A 44 -10.33 -8.56 10.67
N GLU A 45 -11.16 -9.08 9.78
CA GLU A 45 -10.70 -9.65 8.52
C GLU A 45 -10.12 -8.56 7.60
N VAL A 46 -10.73 -7.39 7.57
CA VAL A 46 -10.19 -6.27 6.80
C VAL A 46 -8.80 -5.88 7.34
N CYS A 47 -8.66 -5.79 8.65
CA CYS A 47 -7.37 -5.49 9.27
C CYS A 47 -6.31 -6.53 8.91
N ARG A 48 -6.69 -7.80 8.97
CA ARG A 48 -5.79 -8.91 8.65
C ARG A 48 -5.34 -8.85 7.19
N HIS A 49 -6.26 -8.51 6.31
CA HIS A 49 -5.95 -8.35 4.88
C HIS A 49 -4.94 -7.24 4.66
N PHE A 50 -5.14 -6.08 5.30
CA PHE A 50 -4.21 -4.97 5.22
C PHE A 50 -2.80 -5.35 5.68
N GLU A 51 -2.71 -6.03 6.81
CA GLU A 51 -1.42 -6.42 7.36
C GLU A 51 -0.71 -7.43 6.47
N LYS A 52 -1.47 -8.41 5.98
CA LYS A 52 -0.89 -9.54 5.26
C LYS A 52 -0.52 -9.20 3.82
N TYR A 53 -1.32 -8.39 3.15
CA TYR A 53 -1.14 -8.12 1.73
C TYR A 53 -0.73 -6.69 1.46
N THR A 54 -1.54 -5.74 1.85
CA THR A 54 -1.36 -4.34 1.47
C THR A 54 -0.13 -3.71 2.10
N TYR A 55 -0.06 -3.74 3.41
CA TYR A 55 1.04 -3.09 4.12
C TYR A 55 2.36 -3.82 3.87
N ARG A 56 2.32 -5.15 3.88
CA ARG A 56 3.51 -5.95 3.61
C ARG A 56 4.03 -5.68 2.20
N HIS A 57 3.14 -5.61 1.22
CA HIS A 57 3.51 -5.33 -0.16
C HIS A 57 4.15 -3.94 -0.27
N MET A 58 3.55 -2.94 0.36
CA MET A 58 4.11 -1.60 0.36
C MET A 58 5.51 -1.52 0.96
N LYS A 59 5.75 -2.26 2.01
CA LYS A 59 7.08 -2.28 2.65
C LYS A 59 8.16 -2.82 1.73
N GLN A 60 7.78 -3.64 0.76
CA GLN A 60 8.71 -4.27 -0.18
C GLN A 60 8.91 -3.45 -1.44
N MET A 61 8.09 -2.43 -1.66
CA MET A 61 8.23 -1.55 -2.81
C MET A 61 9.48 -0.70 -2.69
N ASP A 62 10.14 -0.50 -3.82
CA ASP A 62 11.35 0.31 -3.90
C ASP A 62 11.24 1.23 -5.11
N PHE A 63 11.71 2.47 -4.98
CA PHE A 63 11.59 3.49 -6.00
C PHE A 63 12.95 4.10 -6.30
N VAL A 64 13.15 4.45 -7.58
CA VAL A 64 14.42 4.99 -8.07
C VAL A 64 14.35 6.50 -8.21
N THR A 65 13.24 7.04 -8.75
CA THR A 65 13.13 8.47 -9.00
C THR A 65 12.83 9.24 -7.71
N ALA A 66 13.29 10.51 -7.64
CA ALA A 66 13.01 11.34 -6.49
C ALA A 66 11.51 11.58 -6.29
N PRO A 67 10.74 11.92 -7.35
CA PRO A 67 9.28 12.04 -7.19
C PRO A 67 8.63 10.74 -6.71
N GLY A 68 9.05 9.59 -7.26
CA GLY A 68 8.52 8.29 -6.86
C GLY A 68 8.76 8.02 -5.38
N LYS A 69 9.97 8.31 -4.91
CA LYS A 69 10.31 8.14 -3.49
C LYS A 69 9.45 9.03 -2.59
N ARG A 70 9.20 10.27 -3.00
CA ARG A 70 8.37 11.20 -2.22
C ARG A 70 6.93 10.71 -2.13
N PHE A 71 6.32 10.36 -3.27
CA PHE A 71 4.94 9.88 -3.30
C PHE A 71 4.80 8.58 -2.51
N TRP A 72 5.75 7.66 -2.67
CA TRP A 72 5.71 6.41 -1.93
C TRP A 72 5.81 6.63 -0.43
N HIS A 73 6.70 7.50 0.00
CA HIS A 73 6.86 7.82 1.42
C HIS A 73 5.56 8.38 2.01
N GLU A 74 4.93 9.28 1.30
CA GLU A 74 3.67 9.90 1.71
C GLU A 74 2.57 8.85 1.84
N LYS A 75 2.43 8.00 0.82
CA LYS A 75 1.42 6.94 0.82
C LYS A 75 1.68 5.89 1.89
N ARG A 76 2.93 5.51 2.09
CA ARG A 76 3.31 4.57 3.12
C ARG A 76 3.01 5.10 4.51
N THR A 77 3.31 6.36 4.74
CA THR A 77 3.05 7.00 6.02
C THR A 77 1.55 7.00 6.33
N LEU A 78 0.73 7.32 5.35
CA LEU A 78 -0.72 7.30 5.51
C LEU A 78 -1.22 5.90 5.86
N VAL A 79 -0.78 4.89 5.14
CA VAL A 79 -1.22 3.51 5.37
C VAL A 79 -0.77 3.01 6.74
N TYR A 80 0.45 3.31 7.13
CA TYR A 80 0.97 2.95 8.44
C TYR A 80 0.14 3.56 9.56
N GLU A 81 -0.12 4.86 9.46
CA GLU A 81 -0.88 5.58 10.48
C GLU A 81 -2.34 5.10 10.53
N PHE A 82 -2.93 4.85 9.38
CA PHE A 82 -4.28 4.30 9.29
C PHE A 82 -4.35 2.94 9.98
N LEU A 83 -3.41 2.05 9.67
CA LEU A 83 -3.41 0.70 10.23
C LEU A 83 -3.23 0.75 11.75
N ARG A 84 -2.36 1.62 12.23
CA ARG A 84 -2.13 1.81 13.67
C ARG A 84 -3.41 2.22 14.38
N GLN A 85 -4.13 3.20 13.82
CA GLN A 85 -5.36 3.68 14.42
C GLN A 85 -6.48 2.64 14.30
N TYR A 86 -6.55 1.95 13.18
CA TYR A 86 -7.53 0.91 12.97
C TYR A 86 -7.37 -0.22 14.00
N ARG A 87 -6.14 -0.67 14.21
CA ARG A 87 -5.85 -1.70 15.22
C ARG A 87 -6.29 -1.22 16.61
N ARG A 88 -6.03 0.02 16.92
CA ARG A 88 -6.46 0.62 18.18
C ARG A 88 -7.97 0.60 18.32
N ASP A 89 -8.67 0.97 17.26
CA ASP A 89 -10.13 0.99 17.26
C ASP A 89 -10.73 -0.39 17.43
N LEU A 90 -10.04 -1.43 16.94
CA LEU A 90 -10.47 -2.80 17.12
C LEU A 90 -10.15 -3.37 18.50
N GLY A 91 -9.45 -2.59 19.33
CA GLY A 91 -8.99 -3.08 20.62
C GLY A 91 -7.76 -3.97 20.55
N LEU A 92 -7.09 -4.00 19.42
CA LEU A 92 -5.84 -4.73 19.24
C LEU A 92 -4.71 -3.80 19.61
N MET A 93 -4.00 -4.11 20.67
CA MET A 93 -2.92 -3.24 21.11
C MET A 93 -1.69 -3.40 20.23
N ASP A 94 -1.10 -2.29 19.97
CA ASP A 94 0.16 -2.24 19.24
C ASP A 94 1.35 -2.46 20.15
#